data_1650fa274f7f8ce670b0701690aeee28
#
_entry.id   1650fa274f7f8ce670b0701690aeee28
#
_cell.length_a   1.000
_cell.length_b   1.000
_cell.length_c   1.000
_cell.angle_alpha   90.00
_cell.angle_beta   90.00
_cell.angle_gamma   90.00
#
_symmetry.space_group_name_H-M   'P 1'
#
loop_
_entity.id
_entity.type
_entity.pdbx_description
1 polymer ?
#
loop_
_entity_poly.entity_id
_entity_poly.type
_entity_poly.pdbx_seq_one_letter_code
_entity_poly.pdbx_strand_id
1 'polypeptide(L)'
;MPLTLRKLKTFHGRKGPLLLIIMDGIGMGRQDESNAIYVAKTPNLDRLFQSDLFTQLKAHGTAVGLPTDKDMGNSEVGHNALGAGRVFDQGARLVNKALESGKIFRTDIWGDIEKRAMLGGTIHFIGLLSDGNVHSHIDHLNILLDHCVESGIKRVRVHALLDGRDVGERSALDYVIPMHEKLKRISREKGLDYGIASGGGRMKVTMDRYNADWEIVKRGWEAHVLGKGRPFKTAIDAVETFYAEDPKMTDQYMGPFVITDDQGQPVGPIRDGDAVVFFNFRGDRAIEISRAFTEKVFSEFLRGPLPDIFFAGMMEYDGDTHMPPYFLVQPPDIDRTISEYLCEEGVKMFAISETQKYGHVTYFWNGNRSGYIDETLETYVEIPSDRVEFDQAPKMKAVEIKDKVIELLRTNQYRFGRLNFANGDMVGHTASMEAAIIAVETVDQCVGELLTVINEMEGIAVVTADHGNADEMFTIDKAGKKKPKTAHTLNPVPFAIVDPGYQGEYRMAHMEKQGLANVASTLLNLLGYEGVEDYDPSLITMR
;
A
#
# COMPACT_ATOMS: atom_id res chain seq x y z
N MET A 1 -25.82 0.51 13.27
CA MET A 1 -26.41 -0.63 14.01
C MET A 1 -25.63 -0.80 15.28
N PRO A 2 -26.19 -1.29 16.39
CA PRO A 2 -25.42 -1.53 17.62
C PRO A 2 -24.32 -2.59 17.34
N LEU A 3 -23.15 -2.40 17.97
CA LEU A 3 -22.02 -3.33 17.91
C LEU A 3 -22.26 -4.48 18.91
N THR A 4 -23.14 -5.41 18.56
CA THR A 4 -23.49 -6.52 19.47
C THR A 4 -23.06 -7.86 18.89
N LEU A 5 -22.36 -8.67 19.71
CA LEU A 5 -22.02 -10.05 19.37
C LEU A 5 -22.98 -11.01 20.08
N ARG A 6 -23.26 -12.14 19.44
CA ARG A 6 -23.95 -13.27 20.07
C ARG A 6 -22.95 -14.31 20.51
N LYS A 7 -23.13 -14.91 21.67
CA LYS A 7 -22.31 -16.05 22.08
C LYS A 7 -22.70 -17.31 21.34
N LEU A 8 -21.69 -18.05 20.88
CA LEU A 8 -21.88 -19.38 20.31
C LEU A 8 -22.47 -20.31 21.37
N LYS A 9 -23.36 -21.22 20.95
CA LYS A 9 -24.05 -22.16 21.86
C LYS A 9 -23.20 -23.37 22.20
N THR A 10 -22.34 -23.82 21.29
CA THR A 10 -21.59 -25.10 21.38
C THR A 10 -20.12 -24.90 21.68
N PHE A 11 -19.56 -23.72 21.47
CA PHE A 11 -18.16 -23.41 21.71
C PHE A 11 -18.01 -22.00 22.32
N HIS A 12 -17.42 -21.93 23.52
CA HIS A 12 -17.29 -20.67 24.26
C HIS A 12 -15.87 -20.11 24.25
N GLY A 13 -15.03 -20.58 23.33
CA GLY A 13 -13.59 -20.29 23.27
C GLY A 13 -12.79 -21.12 24.28
N ARG A 14 -11.48 -21.05 24.23
CA ARG A 14 -10.58 -21.67 25.23
C ARG A 14 -10.43 -20.76 26.43
N LYS A 15 -9.90 -21.28 27.54
CA LYS A 15 -9.62 -20.49 28.76
C LYS A 15 -8.52 -19.47 28.52
N GLY A 16 -7.46 -19.88 27.82
CA GLY A 16 -6.33 -19.05 27.47
C GLY A 16 -6.61 -18.05 26.35
N PRO A 17 -5.65 -17.23 26.00
CA PRO A 17 -5.79 -16.18 24.99
C PRO A 17 -5.92 -16.73 23.57
N LEU A 18 -6.50 -15.93 22.68
CA LEU A 18 -6.38 -16.08 21.23
C LEU A 18 -5.26 -15.16 20.75
N LEU A 19 -4.27 -15.71 20.04
CA LEU A 19 -3.16 -14.96 19.45
C LEU A 19 -3.22 -15.05 17.93
N LEU A 20 -3.31 -13.91 17.25
CA LEU A 20 -3.15 -13.79 15.79
C LEU A 20 -1.71 -13.42 15.48
N ILE A 21 -1.03 -14.26 14.72
CA ILE A 21 0.34 -14.08 14.23
C ILE A 21 0.28 -13.80 12.73
N ILE A 22 0.66 -12.60 12.32
CA ILE A 22 0.74 -12.19 10.91
C ILE A 22 2.22 -12.22 10.51
N MET A 23 2.55 -13.07 9.54
CA MET A 23 3.88 -13.18 8.95
C MET A 23 3.91 -12.38 7.65
N ASP A 24 4.24 -11.10 7.74
CA ASP A 24 4.20 -10.16 6.61
C ASP A 24 5.06 -10.65 5.44
N GLY A 25 4.48 -10.66 4.23
CA GLY A 25 5.18 -11.05 3.02
C GLY A 25 5.43 -12.56 2.84
N ILE A 26 4.77 -13.43 3.63
CA ILE A 26 4.90 -14.88 3.52
C ILE A 26 3.77 -15.46 2.66
N GLY A 27 4.05 -15.67 1.38
CA GLY A 27 3.13 -16.29 0.42
C GLY A 27 3.36 -17.80 0.23
N MET A 28 2.39 -18.44 -0.41
CA MET A 28 2.45 -19.86 -0.79
C MET A 28 2.86 -19.99 -2.26
N GLY A 29 4.12 -19.66 -2.54
CA GLY A 29 4.71 -19.68 -3.87
C GLY A 29 5.08 -21.09 -4.38
N ARG A 30 5.81 -21.12 -5.49
CA ARG A 30 6.31 -22.39 -6.07
C ARG A 30 7.31 -23.06 -5.12
N GLN A 31 7.36 -24.39 -5.18
CA GLN A 31 8.33 -25.18 -4.43
C GLN A 31 9.63 -25.31 -5.25
N ASP A 32 10.33 -24.19 -5.46
CA ASP A 32 11.59 -24.14 -6.17
C ASP A 32 12.59 -23.14 -5.52
N GLU A 33 13.74 -22.99 -6.12
CA GLU A 33 14.83 -22.16 -5.61
C GLU A 33 14.53 -20.64 -5.62
N SER A 34 13.42 -20.18 -6.20
CA SER A 34 13.03 -18.78 -6.18
C SER A 34 12.26 -18.40 -4.91
N ASN A 35 11.77 -19.39 -4.18
CA ASN A 35 10.94 -19.22 -2.98
C ASN A 35 11.81 -19.37 -1.72
N ALA A 36 12.03 -18.26 -1.00
CA ALA A 36 12.82 -18.28 0.22
C ALA A 36 12.19 -19.12 1.34
N ILE A 37 10.85 -19.22 1.40
CA ILE A 37 10.14 -20.03 2.38
C ILE A 37 10.41 -21.53 2.12
N TYR A 38 10.39 -21.94 0.85
CA TYR A 38 10.66 -23.32 0.47
C TYR A 38 12.11 -23.74 0.70
N VAL A 39 13.07 -22.81 0.51
CA VAL A 39 14.52 -23.08 0.69
C VAL A 39 14.94 -23.02 2.16
N ALA A 40 14.28 -22.18 2.97
CA ALA A 40 14.56 -22.01 4.39
C ALA A 40 14.20 -23.27 5.21
N LYS A 41 14.82 -23.40 6.38
CA LYS A 41 14.48 -24.46 7.35
C LYS A 41 13.37 -23.98 8.26
N THR A 42 12.15 -24.43 7.99
CA THR A 42 10.93 -23.95 8.64
C THR A 42 10.13 -25.08 9.31
N PRO A 43 10.71 -25.84 10.27
CA PRO A 43 10.06 -27.04 10.81
C PRO A 43 8.73 -26.76 11.51
N ASN A 44 8.51 -25.56 12.03
CA ASN A 44 7.26 -25.18 12.67
C ASN A 44 6.19 -24.86 11.63
N LEU A 45 6.51 -24.06 10.62
CA LEU A 45 5.60 -23.74 9.51
C LEU A 45 5.29 -24.96 8.66
N ASP A 46 6.28 -25.82 8.37
CA ASP A 46 6.09 -27.07 7.64
C ASP A 46 5.03 -27.96 8.31
N ARG A 47 5.07 -28.06 9.64
CA ARG A 47 4.07 -28.81 10.40
C ARG A 47 2.70 -28.15 10.36
N LEU A 48 2.63 -26.83 10.45
CA LEU A 48 1.39 -26.07 10.39
C LEU A 48 0.70 -26.24 9.03
N PHE A 49 1.47 -26.16 7.93
CA PHE A 49 0.95 -26.28 6.57
C PHE A 49 0.46 -27.69 6.20
N GLN A 50 0.75 -28.67 7.04
CA GLN A 50 0.26 -30.06 6.91
C GLN A 50 -0.88 -30.40 7.88
N SER A 51 -1.37 -29.43 8.67
CA SER A 51 -2.42 -29.68 9.66
C SER A 51 -3.82 -29.75 9.03
N ASP A 52 -4.76 -30.46 9.68
CA ASP A 52 -6.16 -30.52 9.25
C ASP A 52 -6.90 -29.16 9.39
N LEU A 53 -6.34 -28.23 10.17
CA LEU A 53 -6.86 -26.88 10.38
C LEU A 53 -6.07 -25.83 9.58
N PHE A 54 -5.62 -26.22 8.39
CA PHE A 54 -4.89 -25.37 7.45
C PHE A 54 -5.71 -25.11 6.17
N THR A 55 -5.58 -23.90 5.64
CA THR A 55 -6.04 -23.51 4.30
C THR A 55 -5.19 -22.39 3.73
N GLN A 56 -5.46 -21.99 2.49
CA GLN A 56 -4.82 -20.87 1.83
C GLN A 56 -5.84 -19.77 1.55
N LEU A 57 -5.45 -18.51 1.71
CA LEU A 57 -6.30 -17.35 1.49
C LEU A 57 -5.82 -16.52 0.32
N LYS A 58 -6.75 -16.00 -0.47
CA LYS A 58 -6.45 -15.00 -1.48
C LYS A 58 -6.21 -13.65 -0.80
N ALA A 59 -5.02 -13.09 -1.02
CA ALA A 59 -4.54 -11.86 -0.38
C ALA A 59 -4.21 -10.75 -1.40
N HIS A 60 -4.82 -10.81 -2.59
CA HIS A 60 -4.59 -9.87 -3.67
C HIS A 60 -5.86 -9.61 -4.47
N GLY A 61 -5.81 -8.62 -5.35
CA GLY A 61 -6.88 -8.32 -6.29
C GLY A 61 -8.20 -7.99 -5.62
N THR A 62 -9.28 -8.44 -6.22
CA THR A 62 -10.64 -8.16 -5.75
C THR A 62 -10.95 -8.71 -4.36
N ALA A 63 -10.19 -9.69 -3.88
CA ALA A 63 -10.36 -10.26 -2.54
C ALA A 63 -9.89 -9.30 -1.40
N VAL A 64 -9.17 -8.25 -1.73
CA VAL A 64 -8.75 -7.19 -0.81
C VAL A 64 -9.19 -5.79 -1.28
N GLY A 65 -10.16 -5.73 -2.22
CA GLY A 65 -10.77 -4.48 -2.68
C GLY A 65 -10.01 -3.76 -3.81
N LEU A 66 -8.98 -4.36 -4.36
CA LEU A 66 -8.27 -3.82 -5.53
C LEU A 66 -9.07 -4.04 -6.81
N PRO A 67 -8.82 -3.26 -7.89
CA PRO A 67 -9.66 -3.26 -9.10
C PRO A 67 -9.73 -4.60 -9.80
N THR A 68 -8.60 -5.29 -9.96
CA THR A 68 -8.51 -6.55 -10.71
C THR A 68 -7.70 -7.61 -9.96
N ASP A 69 -7.89 -8.87 -10.32
CA ASP A 69 -7.14 -9.98 -9.72
C ASP A 69 -5.64 -10.01 -10.13
N LYS A 70 -5.22 -9.10 -11.00
CA LYS A 70 -3.81 -8.90 -11.36
C LYS A 70 -3.11 -7.89 -10.45
N ASP A 71 -3.85 -7.17 -9.62
CA ASP A 71 -3.30 -6.19 -8.69
C ASP A 71 -2.74 -6.91 -7.47
N MET A 72 -1.46 -6.71 -7.18
CA MET A 72 -0.80 -7.29 -6.02
C MET A 72 -1.35 -6.68 -4.73
N GLY A 73 -1.61 -7.52 -3.72
CA GLY A 73 -1.91 -7.06 -2.37
C GLY A 73 -0.74 -6.32 -1.74
N ASN A 74 -1.02 -5.65 -0.65
CA ASN A 74 -0.02 -4.99 0.19
C ASN A 74 -0.49 -5.00 1.65
N SER A 75 0.38 -4.60 2.57
CA SER A 75 0.09 -4.69 4.00
C SER A 75 -1.08 -3.79 4.42
N GLU A 76 -1.30 -2.64 3.76
CA GLU A 76 -2.41 -1.74 4.08
C GLU A 76 -3.76 -2.42 3.81
N VAL A 77 -3.99 -2.85 2.56
CA VAL A 77 -5.26 -3.49 2.18
C VAL A 77 -5.43 -4.85 2.85
N GLY A 78 -4.34 -5.57 3.11
CA GLY A 78 -4.35 -6.83 3.83
C GLY A 78 -4.82 -6.67 5.27
N HIS A 79 -4.25 -5.71 6.02
CA HIS A 79 -4.64 -5.45 7.41
C HIS A 79 -6.04 -4.81 7.51
N ASN A 80 -6.44 -3.96 6.54
CA ASN A 80 -7.83 -3.51 6.45
C ASN A 80 -8.80 -4.69 6.33
N ALA A 81 -8.54 -5.65 5.43
CA ALA A 81 -9.41 -6.81 5.24
C ALA A 81 -9.44 -7.71 6.48
N LEU A 82 -8.28 -7.97 7.10
CA LEU A 82 -8.16 -8.76 8.33
C LEU A 82 -8.94 -8.16 9.50
N GLY A 83 -8.86 -6.83 9.69
CA GLY A 83 -9.50 -6.14 10.81
C GLY A 83 -10.97 -5.81 10.57
N ALA A 84 -11.36 -5.55 9.32
CA ALA A 84 -12.73 -5.16 8.97
C ALA A 84 -13.69 -6.34 8.75
N GLY A 85 -13.17 -7.56 8.53
CA GLY A 85 -14.01 -8.75 8.28
C GLY A 85 -14.81 -8.71 6.98
N ARG A 86 -14.54 -7.74 6.12
CA ARG A 86 -15.20 -7.52 4.82
C ARG A 86 -14.30 -6.73 3.89
N VAL A 87 -14.60 -6.81 2.60
CA VAL A 87 -13.79 -6.15 1.56
C VAL A 87 -14.31 -4.75 1.28
N PHE A 88 -13.42 -3.77 1.36
CA PHE A 88 -13.68 -2.38 0.96
C PHE A 88 -12.97 -2.05 -0.34
N ASP A 89 -13.57 -1.19 -1.15
CA ASP A 89 -12.89 -0.68 -2.34
C ASP A 89 -11.66 0.13 -1.93
N GLN A 90 -10.53 -0.15 -2.56
CA GLN A 90 -9.23 0.43 -2.22
C GLN A 90 -8.58 1.08 -3.45
N GLY A 91 -7.64 1.99 -3.20
CA GLY A 91 -6.75 2.56 -4.20
C GLY A 91 -7.47 3.00 -5.47
N ALA A 92 -7.04 2.50 -6.62
CA ALA A 92 -7.59 2.82 -7.93
C ALA A 92 -9.09 2.58 -8.06
N ARG A 93 -9.65 1.54 -7.43
CA ARG A 93 -11.10 1.25 -7.49
C ARG A 93 -11.92 2.33 -6.82
N LEU A 94 -11.45 2.84 -5.69
CA LEU A 94 -12.10 3.94 -4.97
C LEU A 94 -12.04 5.23 -5.80
N VAL A 95 -10.88 5.52 -6.39
CA VAL A 95 -10.69 6.67 -7.29
C VAL A 95 -11.57 6.56 -8.53
N ASN A 96 -11.63 5.39 -9.18
CA ASN A 96 -12.51 5.15 -10.33
C ASN A 96 -13.96 5.51 -9.99
N LYS A 97 -14.50 4.99 -8.88
CA LYS A 97 -15.87 5.30 -8.46
C LYS A 97 -16.10 6.78 -8.18
N ALA A 98 -15.13 7.45 -7.57
CA ALA A 98 -15.23 8.89 -7.29
C ALA A 98 -15.25 9.74 -8.56
N LEU A 99 -14.45 9.35 -9.56
CA LEU A 99 -14.40 10.01 -10.87
C LEU A 99 -15.65 9.72 -11.71
N GLU A 100 -16.04 8.45 -11.87
CA GLU A 100 -17.23 8.02 -12.64
C GLU A 100 -18.53 8.64 -12.11
N SER A 101 -18.67 8.72 -10.78
CA SER A 101 -19.82 9.37 -10.14
C SER A 101 -19.77 10.91 -10.18
N GLY A 102 -18.65 11.49 -10.56
CA GLY A 102 -18.38 12.93 -10.48
C GLY A 102 -18.34 13.47 -9.05
N LYS A 103 -18.26 12.61 -8.02
CA LYS A 103 -18.21 13.02 -6.61
C LYS A 103 -16.97 13.87 -6.33
N ILE A 104 -15.84 13.56 -6.95
CA ILE A 104 -14.58 14.26 -6.82
C ILE A 104 -14.71 15.76 -7.16
N PHE A 105 -15.50 16.10 -8.19
CA PHE A 105 -15.71 17.46 -8.67
C PHE A 105 -16.69 18.29 -7.84
N ARG A 106 -17.33 17.67 -6.86
CA ARG A 106 -18.28 18.32 -5.93
C ARG A 106 -17.68 18.54 -4.54
N THR A 107 -16.41 18.28 -4.37
CA THR A 107 -15.68 18.51 -3.11
C THR A 107 -15.25 19.97 -2.99
N ASP A 108 -15.14 20.48 -1.76
CA ASP A 108 -14.59 21.80 -1.50
C ASP A 108 -13.15 21.93 -2.02
N ILE A 109 -12.39 20.83 -1.93
CA ILE A 109 -11.00 20.75 -2.43
C ILE A 109 -10.92 21.03 -3.93
N TRP A 110 -11.81 20.40 -4.72
CA TRP A 110 -11.87 20.67 -6.16
C TRP A 110 -12.34 22.10 -6.44
N GLY A 111 -13.30 22.60 -5.67
CA GLY A 111 -13.76 23.99 -5.75
C GLY A 111 -12.63 25.01 -5.50
N ASP A 112 -11.73 24.76 -4.56
CA ASP A 112 -10.57 25.62 -4.31
C ASP A 112 -9.55 25.56 -5.46
N ILE A 113 -9.35 24.40 -6.09
CA ILE A 113 -8.52 24.24 -7.29
C ILE A 113 -9.09 25.09 -8.46
N GLU A 114 -10.39 24.95 -8.75
CA GLU A 114 -11.05 25.74 -9.80
C GLU A 114 -11.00 27.24 -9.54
N LYS A 115 -11.22 27.64 -8.29
CA LYS A 115 -11.13 29.05 -7.87
C LYS A 115 -9.76 29.66 -8.17
N ARG A 116 -8.66 28.95 -7.87
CA ARG A 116 -7.31 29.40 -8.24
C ARG A 116 -7.16 29.60 -9.73
N ALA A 117 -7.61 28.62 -10.52
CA ALA A 117 -7.56 28.68 -11.99
C ALA A 117 -8.42 29.84 -12.56
N MET A 118 -9.60 30.09 -12.00
CA MET A 118 -10.47 31.20 -12.40
C MET A 118 -9.90 32.58 -12.08
N LEU A 119 -9.05 32.67 -11.04
CA LEU A 119 -8.30 33.88 -10.71
C LEU A 119 -7.06 34.11 -11.60
N GLY A 120 -6.84 33.25 -12.60
CA GLY A 120 -5.77 33.36 -13.58
C GLY A 120 -4.58 32.43 -13.35
N GLY A 121 -4.64 31.57 -12.33
CA GLY A 121 -3.67 30.51 -12.08
C GLY A 121 -3.73 29.38 -13.10
N THR A 122 -2.78 28.50 -13.03
CA THR A 122 -2.67 27.27 -13.84
C THR A 122 -3.01 26.07 -12.97
N ILE A 123 -3.71 25.07 -13.51
CA ILE A 123 -3.81 23.76 -12.88
C ILE A 123 -2.67 22.89 -13.41
N HIS A 124 -1.87 22.36 -12.50
CA HIS A 124 -0.77 21.44 -12.77
C HIS A 124 -1.15 20.03 -12.34
N PHE A 125 -1.08 19.07 -13.26
CA PHE A 125 -1.22 17.65 -12.94
C PHE A 125 0.16 16.99 -12.98
N ILE A 126 0.61 16.44 -11.86
CA ILE A 126 1.87 15.69 -11.76
C ILE A 126 1.51 14.23 -11.46
N GLY A 127 2.12 13.28 -12.13
CA GLY A 127 1.93 11.85 -11.82
C GLY A 127 2.43 10.94 -12.92
N LEU A 128 2.35 9.64 -12.64
CA LEU A 128 2.84 8.59 -13.52
C LEU A 128 1.91 8.43 -14.73
N LEU A 129 2.44 8.65 -15.92
CA LEU A 129 1.68 8.65 -17.18
C LEU A 129 1.68 7.24 -17.79
N SER A 130 0.86 6.34 -17.27
CA SER A 130 0.68 4.97 -17.77
C SER A 130 -0.68 4.39 -17.37
N ASP A 131 -1.00 3.22 -17.87
CA ASP A 131 -2.15 2.40 -17.49
C ASP A 131 -1.76 1.21 -16.58
N GLY A 132 -0.55 1.24 -16.02
CA GLY A 132 -0.02 0.17 -15.16
C GLY A 132 -0.82 -0.06 -13.87
N ASN A 133 -1.65 0.90 -13.47
CA ASN A 133 -2.61 0.82 -12.37
C ASN A 133 -2.02 0.42 -11.00
N VAL A 134 -0.73 0.69 -10.79
CA VAL A 134 -0.05 0.48 -9.50
C VAL A 134 0.02 1.77 -8.68
N HIS A 135 0.40 2.88 -9.31
CA HIS A 135 0.51 4.19 -8.66
C HIS A 135 -0.52 5.18 -9.18
N SER A 136 -0.90 5.07 -10.46
CA SER A 136 -1.84 5.95 -11.15
C SER A 136 -2.49 5.22 -12.32
N HIS A 137 -3.46 5.84 -12.95
CA HIS A 137 -4.01 5.40 -14.23
C HIS A 137 -4.23 6.60 -15.15
N ILE A 138 -3.82 6.49 -16.43
CA ILE A 138 -3.93 7.58 -17.41
C ILE A 138 -5.38 8.03 -17.61
N ASP A 139 -6.37 7.15 -17.46
CA ASP A 139 -7.78 7.50 -17.58
C ASP A 139 -8.25 8.43 -16.46
N HIS A 140 -7.66 8.34 -15.26
CA HIS A 140 -7.94 9.31 -14.20
C HIS A 140 -7.55 10.72 -14.64
N LEU A 141 -6.34 10.88 -15.20
CA LEU A 141 -5.89 12.16 -15.75
C LEU A 141 -6.80 12.61 -16.91
N ASN A 142 -7.21 11.69 -17.80
CA ASN A 142 -8.11 12.00 -18.90
C ASN A 142 -9.44 12.58 -18.43
N ILE A 143 -10.06 11.99 -17.39
CA ILE A 143 -11.33 12.48 -16.82
C ILE A 143 -11.14 13.86 -16.16
N LEU A 144 -10.04 14.05 -15.41
CA LEU A 144 -9.71 15.35 -14.81
C LEU A 144 -9.53 16.45 -15.87
N LEU A 145 -8.83 16.15 -16.97
CA LEU A 145 -8.64 17.07 -18.09
C LEU A 145 -9.96 17.42 -18.80
N ASP A 146 -10.80 16.42 -19.04
CA ASP A 146 -12.09 16.63 -19.70
C ASP A 146 -13.01 17.50 -18.82
N HIS A 147 -13.02 17.30 -17.50
CA HIS A 147 -13.73 18.18 -16.57
C HIS A 147 -13.16 19.60 -16.57
N CYS A 148 -11.85 19.79 -16.61
CA CYS A 148 -11.26 21.13 -16.75
C CYS A 148 -11.73 21.85 -18.01
N VAL A 149 -11.90 21.12 -19.13
CA VAL A 149 -12.46 21.69 -20.38
C VAL A 149 -13.91 22.10 -20.19
N GLU A 150 -14.73 21.25 -19.56
CA GLU A 150 -16.14 21.51 -19.30
C GLU A 150 -16.34 22.72 -18.36
N SER A 151 -15.49 22.84 -17.34
CA SER A 151 -15.48 23.99 -16.41
C SER A 151 -14.86 25.26 -17.01
N GLY A 152 -14.36 25.22 -18.24
CA GLY A 152 -13.79 26.39 -18.92
C GLY A 152 -12.46 26.87 -18.34
N ILE A 153 -11.70 25.99 -17.69
CA ILE A 153 -10.36 26.28 -17.16
C ILE A 153 -9.41 26.62 -18.31
N LYS A 154 -8.80 27.80 -18.24
CA LYS A 154 -8.06 28.35 -19.38
C LYS A 154 -6.69 27.75 -19.55
N ARG A 155 -6.01 27.35 -18.47
CA ARG A 155 -4.61 26.90 -18.52
C ARG A 155 -4.39 25.66 -17.69
N VAL A 156 -3.83 24.62 -18.32
CA VAL A 156 -3.48 23.35 -17.68
C VAL A 156 -2.10 22.89 -18.13
N ARG A 157 -1.31 22.38 -17.21
CA ARG A 157 0.00 21.77 -17.48
C ARG A 157 0.08 20.36 -16.92
N VAL A 158 0.61 19.45 -17.71
CA VAL A 158 0.87 18.06 -17.31
C VAL A 158 2.38 17.89 -17.13
N HIS A 159 2.77 17.32 -15.99
CA HIS A 159 4.14 16.93 -15.69
C HIS A 159 4.19 15.40 -15.73
N ALA A 160 4.70 14.88 -16.85
CA ALA A 160 4.60 13.46 -17.19
C ALA A 160 5.74 12.65 -16.56
N LEU A 161 5.46 11.90 -15.51
CA LEU A 161 6.40 10.92 -14.98
C LEU A 161 6.30 9.64 -15.81
N LEU A 162 7.45 9.14 -16.30
CA LEU A 162 7.50 7.98 -17.19
C LEU A 162 7.68 6.71 -16.39
N ASP A 163 6.93 5.67 -16.75
CA ASP A 163 6.84 4.43 -15.98
C ASP A 163 7.94 3.42 -16.32
N GLY A 164 7.76 2.61 -17.35
CA GLY A 164 8.72 1.59 -17.78
C GLY A 164 9.01 0.50 -16.74
N ARG A 165 8.14 0.35 -15.73
CA ARG A 165 8.24 -0.66 -14.67
C ARG A 165 6.95 -1.44 -14.49
N ASP A 166 5.83 -0.74 -14.34
CA ASP A 166 4.50 -1.35 -14.18
C ASP A 166 3.86 -1.61 -15.55
N VAL A 167 4.50 -1.10 -16.61
CA VAL A 167 4.23 -1.33 -18.03
C VAL A 167 5.51 -1.70 -18.77
N GLY A 168 5.48 -1.82 -20.09
CA GLY A 168 6.66 -2.12 -20.92
C GLY A 168 7.84 -1.16 -20.65
N GLU A 169 9.06 -1.67 -20.57
CA GLU A 169 10.27 -0.91 -20.19
C GLU A 169 10.54 0.30 -21.11
N ARG A 170 10.03 0.26 -22.35
CA ARG A 170 10.20 1.29 -23.41
C ARG A 170 8.85 1.55 -24.09
N SER A 171 7.84 1.90 -23.32
CA SER A 171 6.47 2.16 -23.79
C SER A 171 6.04 3.62 -23.61
N ALA A 172 6.95 4.51 -23.20
CA ALA A 172 6.61 5.90 -22.90
C ALA A 172 5.89 6.61 -24.05
N LEU A 173 6.27 6.34 -25.30
CA LEU A 173 5.63 6.95 -26.47
C LEU A 173 4.17 6.52 -26.65
N ASP A 174 3.79 5.31 -26.21
CA ASP A 174 2.41 4.81 -26.26
C ASP A 174 1.45 5.67 -25.41
N TYR A 175 1.97 6.37 -24.41
CA TYR A 175 1.23 7.27 -23.51
C TYR A 175 1.46 8.74 -23.82
N VAL A 176 2.69 9.13 -24.11
CA VAL A 176 3.07 10.54 -24.36
C VAL A 176 2.46 11.06 -25.66
N ILE A 177 2.46 10.28 -26.73
CA ILE A 177 1.88 10.71 -28.03
C ILE A 177 0.38 10.96 -27.90
N PRO A 178 -0.46 10.02 -27.42
CA PRO A 178 -1.89 10.28 -27.28
C PRO A 178 -2.21 11.47 -26.37
N MET A 179 -1.47 11.62 -25.25
CA MET A 179 -1.64 12.75 -24.35
C MET A 179 -1.28 14.07 -25.02
N HIS A 180 -0.15 14.15 -25.71
CA HIS A 180 0.25 15.33 -26.47
C HIS A 180 -0.82 15.74 -27.49
N GLU A 181 -1.30 14.79 -28.28
CA GLU A 181 -2.33 15.04 -29.31
C GLU A 181 -3.68 15.46 -28.67
N LYS A 182 -4.08 14.87 -27.54
CA LYS A 182 -5.28 15.30 -26.79
C LYS A 182 -5.17 16.77 -26.36
N LEU A 183 -4.08 17.13 -25.68
CA LEU A 183 -3.87 18.49 -25.18
C LEU A 183 -3.79 19.52 -26.33
N LYS A 184 -3.08 19.19 -27.40
CA LYS A 184 -2.99 20.01 -28.60
C LYS A 184 -4.34 20.20 -29.31
N ARG A 185 -5.15 19.15 -29.39
CA ARG A 185 -6.52 19.21 -29.92
C ARG A 185 -7.39 20.14 -29.07
N ILE A 186 -7.37 19.99 -27.73
CA ILE A 186 -8.09 20.87 -26.82
C ILE A 186 -7.69 22.33 -27.04
N SER A 187 -6.40 22.62 -27.12
CA SER A 187 -5.90 23.98 -27.35
C SER A 187 -6.39 24.57 -28.70
N ARG A 188 -6.32 23.78 -29.76
CA ARG A 188 -6.76 24.20 -31.09
C ARG A 188 -8.27 24.39 -31.20
N GLU A 189 -9.07 23.47 -30.67
CA GLU A 189 -10.54 23.44 -30.87
C GLU A 189 -11.31 24.30 -29.87
N LYS A 190 -10.76 24.45 -28.66
CA LYS A 190 -11.42 25.19 -27.55
C LYS A 190 -10.76 26.54 -27.25
N GLY A 191 -9.62 26.86 -27.85
CA GLY A 191 -8.86 28.08 -27.57
C GLY A 191 -8.29 28.11 -26.14
N LEU A 192 -8.04 26.95 -25.56
CA LEU A 192 -7.47 26.79 -24.20
C LEU A 192 -5.96 26.55 -24.29
N ASP A 193 -5.23 26.86 -23.23
CA ASP A 193 -3.77 26.70 -23.17
C ASP A 193 -3.40 25.44 -22.36
N TYR A 194 -3.44 24.28 -23.01
CA TYR A 194 -3.14 22.99 -22.41
C TYR A 194 -1.89 22.37 -23.04
N GLY A 195 -1.00 21.82 -22.20
CA GLY A 195 0.23 21.20 -22.70
C GLY A 195 1.00 20.38 -21.64
N ILE A 196 1.89 19.51 -22.11
CA ILE A 196 2.91 18.90 -21.26
C ILE A 196 3.98 19.97 -20.99
N ALA A 197 4.41 20.10 -19.73
CA ALA A 197 5.36 21.13 -19.31
C ALA A 197 6.73 20.56 -18.95
N SER A 198 6.78 19.40 -18.33
CA SER A 198 8.02 18.73 -17.95
C SER A 198 7.79 17.24 -17.74
N GLY A 199 8.84 16.48 -17.49
CA GLY A 199 8.75 15.07 -17.16
C GLY A 199 10.10 14.43 -16.87
N GLY A 200 10.08 13.10 -16.80
CA GLY A 200 11.23 12.24 -16.59
C GLY A 200 10.86 10.91 -15.99
N GLY A 201 11.78 9.98 -15.95
CA GLY A 201 11.57 8.62 -15.46
C GLY A 201 11.38 8.58 -13.93
N ARG A 202 10.43 7.78 -13.48
CA ARG A 202 10.02 7.63 -12.06
C ARG A 202 11.18 7.33 -11.09
N MET A 203 12.26 6.71 -11.55
CA MET A 203 13.45 6.40 -10.74
C MET A 203 14.51 7.51 -10.75
N LYS A 204 14.25 8.62 -11.46
CA LYS A 204 15.15 9.77 -11.55
C LYS A 204 14.48 11.07 -11.15
N VAL A 205 13.13 11.12 -11.20
CA VAL A 205 12.36 12.36 -11.05
C VAL A 205 11.16 12.10 -10.14
N THR A 206 11.02 12.84 -9.08
CA THR A 206 9.84 12.98 -8.21
C THR A 206 9.54 11.79 -7.28
N MET A 207 9.57 10.56 -7.81
CA MET A 207 8.97 9.39 -7.15
C MET A 207 9.98 8.61 -6.30
N ASP A 208 10.63 9.25 -5.33
CA ASP A 208 11.36 8.52 -4.29
C ASP A 208 10.41 7.95 -3.22
N ARG A 209 10.90 7.08 -2.35
CA ARG A 209 10.17 6.50 -1.22
C ARG A 209 11.10 6.16 -0.06
N TYR A 210 10.56 6.18 1.14
CA TYR A 210 11.24 5.79 2.39
C TYR A 210 12.48 6.63 2.71
N ASN A 211 12.54 7.87 2.20
CA ASN A 211 13.66 8.79 2.33
C ASN A 211 14.99 8.23 1.77
N ALA A 212 14.91 7.39 0.72
CA ALA A 212 16.06 6.68 0.19
C ALA A 212 16.99 7.60 -0.61
N ASP A 213 16.44 8.47 -1.47
CA ASP A 213 17.22 9.39 -2.31
C ASP A 213 16.45 10.69 -2.61
N TRP A 214 16.51 11.66 -1.72
CA TRP A 214 15.87 12.96 -1.90
C TRP A 214 16.34 13.74 -3.14
N GLU A 215 17.47 13.38 -3.76
CA GLU A 215 17.88 13.96 -5.04
C GLU A 215 16.90 13.62 -6.19
N ILE A 216 16.17 12.50 -6.09
CA ILE A 216 15.09 12.16 -7.03
C ILE A 216 13.95 13.18 -6.91
N VAL A 217 13.52 13.49 -5.70
CA VAL A 217 12.47 14.48 -5.43
C VAL A 217 12.92 15.88 -5.81
N LYS A 218 14.18 16.23 -5.50
CA LYS A 218 14.78 17.51 -5.86
C LYS A 218 14.82 17.73 -7.37
N ARG A 219 15.21 16.73 -8.16
CA ARG A 219 15.17 16.82 -9.63
C ARG A 219 13.75 17.04 -10.14
N GLY A 220 12.75 16.42 -9.51
CA GLY A 220 11.33 16.69 -9.77
C GLY A 220 10.95 18.14 -9.46
N TRP A 221 11.32 18.62 -8.28
CA TRP A 221 11.11 20.01 -7.87
C TRP A 221 11.75 21.00 -8.87
N GLU A 222 13.00 20.77 -9.24
CA GLU A 222 13.72 21.61 -10.20
C GLU A 222 13.04 21.65 -11.56
N ALA A 223 12.54 20.50 -12.05
CA ALA A 223 11.86 20.41 -13.34
C ALA A 223 10.47 21.05 -13.31
N HIS A 224 9.65 20.75 -12.27
CA HIS A 224 8.26 21.16 -12.22
C HIS A 224 8.08 22.60 -11.71
N VAL A 225 8.84 22.99 -10.70
CA VAL A 225 8.71 24.31 -10.06
C VAL A 225 9.66 25.34 -10.68
N LEU A 226 10.93 24.97 -10.87
CA LEU A 226 11.93 25.92 -11.34
C LEU A 226 12.10 25.93 -12.87
N GLY A 227 11.46 25.00 -13.58
CA GLY A 227 11.62 24.85 -15.03
C GLY A 227 13.05 24.47 -15.44
N LYS A 228 13.78 23.76 -14.56
CA LYS A 228 15.17 23.33 -14.78
C LYS A 228 15.22 21.88 -15.18
N GLY A 229 15.69 21.61 -16.38
CA GLY A 229 15.85 20.28 -16.95
C GLY A 229 16.41 20.41 -18.36
N ARG A 230 16.60 19.28 -19.02
CA ARG A 230 17.01 19.29 -20.42
C ARG A 230 15.88 19.86 -21.28
N PRO A 231 16.12 20.93 -22.08
CA PRO A 231 15.06 21.59 -22.85
C PRO A 231 14.72 20.82 -24.12
N PHE A 232 13.40 20.72 -24.41
CA PHE A 232 12.87 20.16 -25.66
C PHE A 232 11.66 20.96 -26.14
N LYS A 233 11.27 20.77 -27.41
CA LYS A 233 10.06 21.40 -27.95
C LYS A 233 8.80 20.60 -27.61
N THR A 234 8.91 19.29 -27.54
CA THR A 234 7.82 18.39 -27.11
C THR A 234 8.35 17.29 -26.23
N ALA A 235 7.46 16.66 -25.45
CA ALA A 235 7.80 15.48 -24.69
C ALA A 235 8.11 14.26 -25.59
N ILE A 236 7.57 14.24 -26.80
CA ILE A 236 7.88 13.22 -27.82
C ILE A 236 9.35 13.31 -28.19
N ASP A 237 9.82 14.53 -28.57
CA ASP A 237 11.23 14.76 -28.91
C ASP A 237 12.17 14.38 -27.76
N ALA A 238 11.74 14.61 -26.51
CA ALA A 238 12.53 14.24 -25.35
C ALA A 238 12.71 12.72 -25.25
N VAL A 239 11.63 11.96 -25.31
CA VAL A 239 11.66 10.49 -25.21
C VAL A 239 12.44 9.87 -26.38
N GLU A 240 12.18 10.32 -27.61
CA GLU A 240 12.89 9.84 -28.81
C GLU A 240 14.40 10.11 -28.71
N THR A 241 14.78 11.30 -28.22
CA THR A 241 16.19 11.66 -28.03
C THR A 241 16.88 10.77 -27.02
N PHE A 242 16.26 10.55 -25.86
CA PHE A 242 16.83 9.64 -24.83
C PHE A 242 16.98 8.21 -25.36
N TYR A 243 16.02 7.71 -26.14
CA TYR A 243 16.13 6.40 -26.77
C TYR A 243 17.21 6.32 -27.85
N ALA A 244 17.42 7.39 -28.59
CA ALA A 244 18.45 7.45 -29.64
C ALA A 244 19.87 7.54 -29.05
N GLU A 245 20.04 8.25 -27.94
CA GLU A 245 21.34 8.42 -27.26
C GLU A 245 21.80 7.16 -26.52
N ASP A 246 20.86 6.41 -25.93
CA ASP A 246 21.17 5.15 -25.24
C ASP A 246 20.18 4.05 -25.65
N PRO A 247 20.62 3.08 -26.48
CA PRO A 247 19.79 1.93 -26.87
C PRO A 247 19.31 1.06 -25.69
N LYS A 248 19.93 1.17 -24.52
CA LYS A 248 19.55 0.45 -23.28
C LYS A 248 18.67 1.29 -22.35
N MET A 249 18.41 2.55 -22.71
CA MET A 249 17.56 3.42 -21.91
C MET A 249 16.19 2.79 -21.72
N THR A 250 15.73 2.73 -20.47
CA THR A 250 14.35 2.41 -20.13
C THR A 250 13.66 3.65 -19.58
N ASP A 251 12.35 3.71 -19.71
CA ASP A 251 11.55 4.89 -19.38
C ASP A 251 11.77 5.37 -17.95
N GLN A 252 11.81 4.43 -17.00
CA GLN A 252 11.95 4.73 -15.58
C GLN A 252 13.25 5.45 -15.20
N TYR A 253 14.29 5.38 -16.05
CA TYR A 253 15.60 6.00 -15.79
C TYR A 253 15.89 7.24 -16.63
N MET A 254 14.95 7.72 -17.43
CA MET A 254 15.11 8.96 -18.18
C MET A 254 15.31 10.15 -17.26
N GLY A 255 16.27 11.02 -17.61
CA GLY A 255 16.56 12.24 -16.85
C GLY A 255 15.42 13.26 -16.92
N PRO A 256 15.46 14.31 -16.07
CA PRO A 256 14.47 15.38 -16.11
C PRO A 256 14.53 16.18 -17.41
N PHE A 257 13.38 16.44 -18.01
CA PHE A 257 13.22 17.30 -19.17
C PHE A 257 12.16 18.37 -18.94
N VAL A 258 12.28 19.48 -19.65
CA VAL A 258 11.33 20.60 -19.66
C VAL A 258 10.98 20.99 -21.08
N ILE A 259 9.72 21.37 -21.28
CA ILE A 259 9.26 21.85 -22.58
C ILE A 259 9.43 23.37 -22.65
N THR A 260 9.97 23.86 -23.76
CA THR A 260 10.28 25.27 -23.96
C THR A 260 9.56 25.84 -25.18
N ASP A 261 9.19 27.11 -25.06
CA ASP A 261 8.66 27.90 -26.16
C ASP A 261 9.75 28.19 -27.23
N ASP A 262 9.40 29.00 -28.25
CA ASP A 262 10.33 29.36 -29.33
C ASP A 262 11.48 30.27 -28.87
N GLN A 263 11.34 30.94 -27.74
CA GLN A 263 12.38 31.74 -27.10
C GLN A 263 13.24 30.90 -26.13
N GLY A 264 12.98 29.60 -26.00
CA GLY A 264 13.69 28.70 -25.08
C GLY A 264 13.27 28.85 -23.61
N GLN A 265 12.15 29.52 -23.32
CA GLN A 265 11.63 29.64 -21.96
C GLN A 265 10.75 28.46 -21.59
N PRO A 266 10.84 27.89 -20.36
CA PRO A 266 9.96 26.83 -19.91
C PRO A 266 8.48 27.25 -19.94
N VAL A 267 7.62 26.40 -20.52
CA VAL A 267 6.20 26.73 -20.76
C VAL A 267 5.29 26.57 -19.55
N GLY A 268 5.77 25.93 -18.47
CA GLY A 268 4.89 25.64 -17.34
C GLY A 268 5.58 25.37 -16.01
N PRO A 269 6.51 26.23 -15.55
CA PRO A 269 6.96 26.19 -14.16
C PRO A 269 5.80 26.59 -13.22
N ILE A 270 5.69 25.90 -12.09
CA ILE A 270 4.67 26.15 -11.04
C ILE A 270 4.98 27.47 -10.36
N ARG A 271 3.98 28.35 -10.19
CA ARG A 271 4.12 29.72 -9.68
C ARG A 271 3.05 30.04 -8.64
N ASP A 272 3.22 31.18 -7.97
CA ASP A 272 2.22 31.74 -7.07
C ASP A 272 0.86 31.86 -7.77
N GLY A 273 -0.19 31.44 -7.06
CA GLY A 273 -1.56 31.47 -7.56
C GLY A 273 -2.00 30.17 -8.27
N ASP A 274 -1.08 29.24 -8.54
CA ASP A 274 -1.40 28.00 -9.22
C ASP A 274 -2.03 26.94 -8.27
N ALA A 275 -2.65 25.92 -8.88
CA ALA A 275 -3.08 24.72 -8.20
C ALA A 275 -2.30 23.50 -8.72
N VAL A 276 -1.91 22.61 -7.83
CA VAL A 276 -1.14 21.40 -8.17
C VAL A 276 -1.90 20.18 -7.67
N VAL A 277 -2.17 19.25 -8.57
CA VAL A 277 -2.78 17.95 -8.27
C VAL A 277 -1.77 16.85 -8.54
N PHE A 278 -1.37 16.12 -7.50
CA PHE A 278 -0.59 14.91 -7.68
C PHE A 278 -1.57 13.74 -7.86
N PHE A 279 -1.74 13.26 -9.11
CA PHE A 279 -2.82 12.33 -9.45
C PHE A 279 -2.49 10.85 -9.22
N ASN A 280 -1.34 10.51 -8.66
CA ASN A 280 -1.09 9.16 -8.17
C ASN A 280 -2.00 8.88 -6.96
N PHE A 281 -2.55 7.68 -6.87
CA PHE A 281 -3.40 7.25 -5.76
C PHE A 281 -2.65 6.44 -4.70
N ARG A 282 -1.48 5.88 -5.03
CA ARG A 282 -0.64 5.13 -4.09
C ARG A 282 0.35 6.04 -3.38
N GLY A 283 0.39 5.92 -2.03
CA GLY A 283 1.09 6.84 -1.14
C GLY A 283 2.61 6.69 -1.13
N ASP A 284 3.17 5.47 -1.19
CA ASP A 284 4.58 5.18 -0.90
C ASP A 284 5.60 6.07 -1.65
N ARG A 285 5.29 6.48 -2.89
CA ARG A 285 6.10 7.37 -3.73
C ARG A 285 5.49 8.76 -3.94
N ALA A 286 4.53 9.13 -3.12
CA ALA A 286 3.83 10.42 -3.20
C ALA A 286 4.08 11.29 -1.95
N ILE A 287 4.44 10.68 -0.82
CA ILE A 287 4.63 11.36 0.46
C ILE A 287 5.72 12.42 0.36
N GLU A 288 6.90 12.09 -0.14
CA GLU A 288 8.06 12.98 -0.15
C GLU A 288 7.86 14.23 -1.03
N ILE A 289 7.28 14.08 -2.21
CA ILE A 289 6.95 15.25 -3.04
C ILE A 289 5.83 16.08 -2.40
N SER A 290 4.86 15.45 -1.72
CA SER A 290 3.83 16.17 -0.97
C SER A 290 4.44 16.99 0.17
N ARG A 291 5.39 16.43 0.93
CA ARG A 291 6.16 17.16 1.93
C ARG A 291 6.89 18.37 1.33
N ALA A 292 7.54 18.17 0.18
CA ALA A 292 8.23 19.27 -0.51
C ALA A 292 7.26 20.40 -0.93
N PHE A 293 5.99 20.11 -1.25
CA PHE A 293 5.00 21.14 -1.62
C PHE A 293 4.23 21.72 -0.43
N THR A 294 4.18 21.06 0.73
CA THR A 294 3.27 21.46 1.81
C THR A 294 3.97 21.86 3.12
N GLU A 295 5.13 21.29 3.42
CA GLU A 295 5.85 21.62 4.67
C GLU A 295 6.42 23.04 4.63
N LYS A 296 6.09 23.84 5.63
CA LYS A 296 6.65 25.19 5.80
C LYS A 296 8.13 25.15 6.17
N VAL A 297 8.49 24.21 7.05
CA VAL A 297 9.88 23.95 7.45
C VAL A 297 10.29 22.67 6.74
N PHE A 298 11.22 22.77 5.80
CA PHE A 298 11.67 21.68 4.97
C PHE A 298 13.20 21.74 4.83
N SER A 299 13.88 20.64 5.13
CA SER A 299 15.34 20.59 5.23
C SER A 299 16.01 19.54 4.33
N GLU A 300 15.24 18.72 3.62
CA GLU A 300 15.77 17.58 2.86
C GLU A 300 16.63 18.01 1.66
N PHE A 301 16.26 19.14 1.03
CA PHE A 301 17.07 19.80 0.00
C PHE A 301 16.76 21.29 -0.06
N LEU A 302 17.64 22.05 -0.71
CA LEU A 302 17.46 23.49 -0.88
C LEU A 302 16.44 23.76 -2.01
N ARG A 303 15.14 23.88 -1.64
CA ARG A 303 14.05 24.10 -2.63
C ARG A 303 13.82 25.56 -3.01
N GLY A 304 14.42 26.52 -2.26
CA GLY A 304 14.10 27.95 -2.40
C GLY A 304 12.76 28.32 -1.72
N PRO A 305 12.22 29.51 -2.03
CA PRO A 305 10.91 29.90 -1.53
C PRO A 305 9.82 28.95 -2.01
N LEU A 306 8.92 28.52 -1.09
CA LEU A 306 7.73 27.77 -1.45
C LEU A 306 6.75 28.70 -2.16
N PRO A 307 6.33 28.42 -3.40
CA PRO A 307 5.31 29.23 -4.06
C PRO A 307 3.96 29.13 -3.34
N ASP A 308 3.18 30.21 -3.37
CA ASP A 308 1.80 30.21 -2.85
C ASP A 308 0.89 29.45 -3.79
N ILE A 309 0.81 28.13 -3.60
CA ILE A 309 0.01 27.23 -4.41
C ILE A 309 -1.07 26.54 -3.55
N PHE A 310 -2.06 25.96 -4.23
CA PHE A 310 -2.95 24.97 -3.62
C PHE A 310 -2.52 23.58 -4.08
N PHE A 311 -1.95 22.79 -3.16
CA PHE A 311 -1.53 21.42 -3.45
C PHE A 311 -2.56 20.40 -2.94
N ALA A 312 -2.95 19.45 -3.78
CA ALA A 312 -3.80 18.32 -3.40
C ALA A 312 -3.25 17.00 -3.95
N GLY A 313 -3.28 15.95 -3.14
CA GLY A 313 -3.08 14.57 -3.59
C GLY A 313 -4.35 13.97 -4.18
N MET A 314 -4.23 12.86 -4.88
CA MET A 314 -5.40 12.08 -5.27
C MET A 314 -6.09 11.47 -4.04
N MET A 315 -5.31 10.98 -3.08
CA MET A 315 -5.75 10.41 -1.82
C MET A 315 -4.89 10.95 -0.67
N GLU A 316 -5.28 10.69 0.56
CA GLU A 316 -4.39 10.79 1.72
C GLU A 316 -3.32 9.68 1.58
N TYR A 317 -2.05 10.08 1.60
CA TYR A 317 -0.93 9.16 1.35
C TYR A 317 -0.33 8.60 2.64
N ASP A 318 -0.51 9.33 3.73
CA ASP A 318 -0.08 8.94 5.07
C ASP A 318 -1.10 9.44 6.08
N GLY A 319 -1.87 8.52 6.66
CA GLY A 319 -2.89 8.81 7.64
C GLY A 319 -2.34 9.19 9.02
N ASP A 320 -1.12 8.77 9.34
CA ASP A 320 -0.48 9.09 10.63
C ASP A 320 -0.04 10.56 10.68
N THR A 321 0.46 11.08 9.56
CA THR A 321 0.90 12.48 9.42
C THR A 321 -0.10 13.38 8.73
N HIS A 322 -1.25 12.85 8.29
CA HIS A 322 -2.27 13.54 7.48
C HIS A 322 -1.66 14.22 6.24
N MET A 323 -0.87 13.44 5.48
CA MET A 323 -0.14 13.93 4.32
C MET A 323 -0.76 13.41 3.00
N PRO A 324 -1.03 14.27 2.02
CA PRO A 324 -1.05 15.74 2.11
C PRO A 324 -2.29 16.24 2.87
N PRO A 325 -2.28 17.50 3.35
CA PRO A 325 -3.42 18.06 4.10
C PRO A 325 -4.70 18.21 3.27
N TYR A 326 -4.58 18.22 1.94
CA TYR A 326 -5.71 18.27 1.01
C TYR A 326 -5.60 17.14 0.00
N PHE A 327 -6.70 16.43 -0.22
CA PHE A 327 -6.78 15.32 -1.16
C PHE A 327 -8.19 15.19 -1.74
N LEU A 328 -8.29 14.60 -2.93
CA LEU A 328 -9.52 14.60 -3.73
C LEU A 328 -10.47 13.45 -3.37
N VAL A 329 -9.92 12.29 -3.03
CA VAL A 329 -10.68 11.08 -2.73
C VAL A 329 -10.38 10.65 -1.31
N GLN A 330 -11.43 10.59 -0.47
CA GLN A 330 -11.32 10.15 0.90
C GLN A 330 -10.92 8.67 0.96
N PRO A 331 -10.11 8.24 1.94
CA PRO A 331 -9.93 6.84 2.26
C PRO A 331 -11.28 6.13 2.44
N PRO A 332 -11.36 4.80 2.29
CA PRO A 332 -12.60 4.09 2.56
C PRO A 332 -13.00 4.31 4.03
N ASP A 333 -14.28 4.59 4.24
CA ASP A 333 -14.85 4.67 5.59
C ASP A 333 -15.07 3.25 6.10
N ILE A 334 -14.09 2.74 6.81
CA ILE A 334 -14.06 1.37 7.36
C ILE A 334 -14.48 1.44 8.82
N ASP A 335 -15.72 1.09 9.07
CA ASP A 335 -16.32 1.00 10.40
C ASP A 335 -16.53 -0.46 10.82
N ARG A 336 -16.93 -0.66 12.05
CA ARG A 336 -17.31 -1.96 12.61
C ARG A 336 -16.23 -3.01 12.41
N THR A 337 -15.02 -2.63 12.79
CA THR A 337 -13.86 -3.54 12.83
C THR A 337 -13.99 -4.53 13.97
N ILE A 338 -13.27 -5.63 13.91
CA ILE A 338 -13.26 -6.63 15.00
C ILE A 338 -12.86 -6.01 16.35
N SER A 339 -11.96 -5.03 16.36
CA SER A 339 -11.58 -4.32 17.59
C SER A 339 -12.75 -3.57 18.22
N GLU A 340 -13.59 -2.91 17.39
CA GLU A 340 -14.77 -2.19 17.91
C GLU A 340 -15.77 -3.15 18.55
N TYR A 341 -16.05 -4.30 17.93
CA TYR A 341 -16.90 -5.34 18.52
C TYR A 341 -16.32 -5.91 19.81
N LEU A 342 -15.02 -6.17 19.84
CA LEU A 342 -14.36 -6.72 21.03
C LEU A 342 -14.28 -5.69 22.18
N CYS A 343 -14.10 -4.40 21.89
CA CYS A 343 -14.18 -3.34 22.89
C CYS A 343 -15.58 -3.24 23.50
N GLU A 344 -16.65 -3.32 22.69
CA GLU A 344 -18.03 -3.32 23.19
C GLU A 344 -18.33 -4.50 24.11
N GLU A 345 -17.72 -5.65 23.86
CA GLU A 345 -17.80 -6.85 24.75
C GLU A 345 -16.84 -6.78 25.96
N GLY A 346 -16.08 -5.68 26.13
CA GLY A 346 -15.13 -5.51 27.23
C GLY A 346 -13.89 -6.41 27.14
N VAL A 347 -13.53 -6.87 25.94
CA VAL A 347 -12.40 -7.76 25.72
C VAL A 347 -11.09 -6.99 25.72
N LYS A 348 -10.20 -7.27 26.68
CA LYS A 348 -8.85 -6.70 26.69
C LYS A 348 -7.99 -7.31 25.59
N MET A 349 -7.30 -6.46 24.82
CA MET A 349 -6.47 -6.87 23.69
C MET A 349 -5.16 -6.10 23.60
N PHE A 350 -4.18 -6.67 22.88
CA PHE A 350 -2.96 -5.97 22.52
C PHE A 350 -2.66 -6.07 21.02
N ALA A 351 -1.92 -5.08 20.51
CA ALA A 351 -1.32 -5.08 19.18
C ALA A 351 0.16 -4.75 19.30
N ILE A 352 1.01 -5.47 18.56
CA ILE A 352 2.46 -5.27 18.60
C ILE A 352 3.10 -5.53 17.26
N SER A 353 4.01 -4.65 16.86
CA SER A 353 4.95 -4.86 15.78
C SER A 353 6.17 -3.94 15.94
N GLU A 354 7.14 -4.08 15.07
CA GLU A 354 8.19 -3.06 14.94
C GLU A 354 7.71 -1.86 14.13
N THR A 355 8.45 -0.73 14.19
CA THR A 355 8.11 0.56 13.57
C THR A 355 7.59 0.42 12.14
N GLN A 356 8.21 -0.47 11.32
CA GLN A 356 7.85 -0.65 9.91
C GLN A 356 6.42 -1.13 9.68
N LYS A 357 5.84 -1.86 10.66
CA LYS A 357 4.51 -2.48 10.56
C LYS A 357 3.60 -2.17 11.75
N TYR A 358 4.00 -1.23 12.61
CA TYR A 358 3.19 -0.79 13.75
C TYR A 358 1.84 -0.20 13.30
N GLY A 359 1.84 0.69 12.31
CA GLY A 359 0.62 1.25 11.73
C GLY A 359 -0.30 0.18 11.11
N HIS A 360 0.24 -0.96 10.65
CA HIS A 360 -0.56 -2.03 10.06
C HIS A 360 -1.37 -2.79 11.11
N VAL A 361 -0.80 -3.07 12.27
CA VAL A 361 -1.52 -3.74 13.37
C VAL A 361 -2.38 -2.80 14.21
N THR A 362 -2.32 -1.49 13.99
CA THR A 362 -3.08 -0.46 14.70
C THR A 362 -4.00 0.31 13.76
N TYR A 363 -3.48 1.27 13.01
CA TYR A 363 -4.23 2.17 12.12
C TYR A 363 -5.01 1.42 11.04
N PHE A 364 -4.32 0.65 10.18
CA PHE A 364 -4.98 -0.07 9.08
C PHE A 364 -5.91 -1.18 9.58
N TRP A 365 -5.51 -1.92 10.60
CA TRP A 365 -6.37 -2.92 11.27
C TRP A 365 -7.67 -2.30 11.80
N ASN A 366 -7.62 -1.10 12.33
CA ASN A 366 -8.78 -0.37 12.86
C ASN A 366 -9.51 0.46 11.78
N GLY A 367 -9.35 0.12 10.51
CA GLY A 367 -10.11 0.75 9.43
C GLY A 367 -9.64 2.16 9.07
N ASN A 368 -8.33 2.40 9.05
CA ASN A 368 -7.70 3.69 8.81
C ASN A 368 -8.03 4.72 9.92
N ARG A 369 -8.13 4.24 11.15
CA ARG A 369 -8.41 5.06 12.33
C ARG A 369 -7.19 5.11 13.25
N SER A 370 -6.71 6.33 13.54
CA SER A 370 -5.63 6.58 14.50
C SER A 370 -6.11 6.49 15.94
N GLY A 371 -5.21 6.08 16.83
CA GLY A 371 -5.46 5.97 18.26
C GLY A 371 -6.18 4.69 18.66
N TYR A 372 -6.64 4.66 19.90
CA TYR A 372 -7.36 3.53 20.47
C TYR A 372 -8.85 3.59 20.15
N ILE A 373 -9.50 2.45 20.03
CA ILE A 373 -10.96 2.35 20.10
C ILE A 373 -11.39 2.61 21.54
N ASP A 374 -10.73 1.93 22.49
CA ASP A 374 -10.88 2.11 23.93
C ASP A 374 -9.53 1.95 24.65
N GLU A 375 -8.99 3.05 25.21
CA GLU A 375 -7.68 3.08 25.89
C GLU A 375 -7.61 2.17 27.13
N THR A 376 -8.74 1.79 27.70
CA THR A 376 -8.80 0.91 28.87
C THR A 376 -8.74 -0.57 28.51
N LEU A 377 -9.04 -0.90 27.25
CA LEU A 377 -9.14 -2.28 26.74
C LEU A 377 -8.02 -2.63 25.76
N GLU A 378 -7.38 -1.65 25.13
CA GLU A 378 -6.34 -1.86 24.14
C GLU A 378 -4.95 -1.45 24.65
N THR A 379 -3.95 -2.23 24.28
CA THR A 379 -2.54 -1.92 24.52
C THR A 379 -1.77 -2.05 23.21
N TYR A 380 -1.17 -0.93 22.76
CA TYR A 380 -0.36 -0.91 21.55
C TYR A 380 1.11 -0.79 21.91
N VAL A 381 1.93 -1.68 21.33
CA VAL A 381 3.37 -1.73 21.60
C VAL A 381 4.14 -1.62 20.29
N GLU A 382 4.97 -0.60 20.20
CA GLU A 382 5.93 -0.43 19.13
C GLU A 382 7.31 -0.90 19.61
N ILE A 383 7.97 -1.75 18.81
CA ILE A 383 9.38 -2.10 18.97
C ILE A 383 10.17 -1.27 17.95
N PRO A 384 11.05 -0.35 18.37
CA PRO A 384 11.79 0.49 17.44
C PRO A 384 12.63 -0.33 16.46
N SER A 385 12.42 -0.11 15.15
CA SER A 385 13.22 -0.73 14.09
C SER A 385 14.65 -0.20 14.08
N ASP A 386 15.62 -1.02 13.66
CA ASP A 386 16.99 -0.58 13.45
C ASP A 386 17.08 0.32 12.21
N ARG A 387 18.00 1.29 12.23
CA ARG A 387 18.27 2.20 11.11
C ARG A 387 19.40 1.64 10.23
N VAL A 388 19.18 0.47 9.67
CA VAL A 388 20.11 -0.24 8.76
C VAL A 388 19.30 -0.83 7.60
N GLU A 389 19.98 -1.14 6.50
CA GLU A 389 19.35 -1.86 5.39
C GLU A 389 18.90 -3.25 5.86
N PHE A 390 17.72 -3.68 5.41
CA PHE A 390 17.08 -4.89 5.95
C PHE A 390 17.85 -6.17 5.63
N ASP A 391 18.59 -6.22 4.54
CA ASP A 391 19.46 -7.36 4.20
C ASP A 391 20.71 -7.46 5.09
N GLN A 392 21.11 -6.37 5.75
CA GLN A 392 22.23 -6.36 6.70
C GLN A 392 21.82 -6.84 8.10
N ALA A 393 20.53 -6.73 8.44
CA ALA A 393 19.96 -7.19 9.71
C ALA A 393 18.65 -7.97 9.50
N PRO A 394 18.66 -9.10 8.76
CA PRO A 394 17.43 -9.77 8.30
C PRO A 394 16.57 -10.38 9.43
N LYS A 395 17.13 -10.54 10.64
CA LYS A 395 16.33 -10.93 11.82
C LYS A 395 15.40 -9.83 12.28
N MET A 396 15.69 -8.58 11.88
CA MET A 396 14.92 -7.41 12.28
C MET A 396 14.59 -7.44 13.78
N LYS A 397 13.36 -7.15 14.16
CA LYS A 397 12.90 -7.16 15.57
C LYS A 397 12.01 -8.36 15.93
N ALA A 398 12.07 -9.43 15.15
CA ALA A 398 11.19 -10.59 15.40
C ALA A 398 11.38 -11.20 16.78
N VAL A 399 12.62 -11.30 17.27
CA VAL A 399 12.92 -11.88 18.60
C VAL A 399 12.39 -10.97 19.71
N GLU A 400 12.62 -9.67 19.62
CA GLU A 400 12.14 -8.69 20.60
C GLU A 400 10.60 -8.62 20.63
N ILE A 401 9.95 -8.69 19.46
CA ILE A 401 8.48 -8.78 19.36
C ILE A 401 8.00 -10.04 20.08
N LYS A 402 8.56 -11.20 19.75
CA LYS A 402 8.21 -12.48 20.36
C LYS A 402 8.39 -12.45 21.88
N ASP A 403 9.51 -11.94 22.39
CA ASP A 403 9.77 -11.85 23.83
C ASP A 403 8.75 -10.94 24.54
N LYS A 404 8.41 -9.79 23.91
CA LYS A 404 7.40 -8.89 24.45
C LYS A 404 5.99 -9.48 24.41
N VAL A 405 5.65 -10.22 23.37
CA VAL A 405 4.37 -10.97 23.30
C VAL A 405 4.28 -11.98 24.43
N ILE A 406 5.33 -12.74 24.71
CA ILE A 406 5.36 -13.70 25.82
C ILE A 406 5.17 -13.00 27.15
N GLU A 407 5.82 -11.85 27.36
CA GLU A 407 5.62 -11.01 28.55
C GLU A 407 4.15 -10.61 28.71
N LEU A 408 3.54 -10.05 27.64
CA LEU A 408 2.13 -9.63 27.65
C LEU A 408 1.18 -10.79 27.93
N LEU A 409 1.35 -11.92 27.28
CA LEU A 409 0.53 -13.12 27.47
C LEU A 409 0.59 -13.61 28.93
N ARG A 410 1.78 -13.69 29.53
CA ARG A 410 1.98 -14.16 30.92
C ARG A 410 1.38 -13.25 31.99
N THR A 411 0.96 -12.02 31.63
CA THR A 411 0.17 -11.18 32.55
C THR A 411 -1.24 -11.73 32.79
N ASN A 412 -1.74 -12.63 31.94
CA ASN A 412 -3.10 -13.17 31.94
C ASN A 412 -4.20 -12.08 31.85
N GLN A 413 -3.88 -10.89 31.36
CA GLN A 413 -4.85 -9.79 31.27
C GLN A 413 -5.57 -9.75 29.93
N TYR A 414 -4.94 -10.25 28.85
CA TYR A 414 -5.41 -10.12 27.49
C TYR A 414 -6.12 -11.39 27.02
N ARG A 415 -7.28 -11.20 26.44
CA ARG A 415 -8.06 -12.28 25.82
C ARG A 415 -7.74 -12.46 24.35
N PHE A 416 -7.36 -11.37 23.67
CA PHE A 416 -6.95 -11.35 22.27
C PHE A 416 -5.63 -10.58 22.11
N GLY A 417 -4.74 -11.13 21.31
CA GLY A 417 -3.49 -10.47 20.91
C GLY A 417 -3.28 -10.58 19.41
N ARG A 418 -2.73 -9.54 18.80
CA ARG A 418 -2.29 -9.56 17.39
C ARG A 418 -0.88 -9.02 17.26
N LEU A 419 -0.10 -9.66 16.39
CA LEU A 419 1.26 -9.22 16.09
C LEU A 419 1.55 -9.34 14.59
N ASN A 420 2.53 -8.55 14.12
CA ASN A 420 3.07 -8.66 12.78
C ASN A 420 4.59 -8.81 12.84
N PHE A 421 5.13 -9.81 12.15
CA PHE A 421 6.55 -9.97 11.87
C PHE A 421 6.85 -9.41 10.48
N ALA A 422 7.54 -8.28 10.41
CA ALA A 422 7.81 -7.54 9.17
C ALA A 422 8.81 -8.21 8.23
N ASN A 423 9.49 -9.26 8.70
CA ASN A 423 10.71 -9.81 8.09
C ASN A 423 10.55 -10.27 6.64
N GLY A 424 9.51 -11.07 6.33
CA GLY A 424 9.33 -11.63 4.99
C GLY A 424 9.11 -10.55 3.92
N ASP A 425 8.40 -9.49 4.26
CA ASP A 425 8.13 -8.37 3.36
C ASP A 425 9.33 -7.42 3.24
N MET A 426 9.80 -6.88 4.35
CA MET A 426 10.85 -5.86 4.33
C MET A 426 12.17 -6.40 3.78
N VAL A 427 12.57 -7.60 4.17
CA VAL A 427 13.77 -8.25 3.64
C VAL A 427 13.53 -8.74 2.20
N GLY A 428 12.33 -9.23 1.89
CA GLY A 428 11.93 -9.61 0.53
C GLY A 428 12.12 -8.48 -0.48
N HIS A 429 11.82 -7.25 -0.10
CA HIS A 429 12.02 -6.06 -0.94
C HIS A 429 13.48 -5.76 -1.30
N THR A 430 14.46 -6.35 -0.59
CA THR A 430 15.88 -6.20 -0.92
C THR A 430 16.32 -7.11 -2.08
N ALA A 431 15.52 -8.12 -2.43
CA ALA A 431 15.84 -9.19 -3.38
C ALA A 431 17.06 -10.05 -2.98
N SER A 432 17.51 -9.96 -1.75
CA SER A 432 18.59 -10.80 -1.21
C SER A 432 18.02 -12.15 -0.74
N MET A 433 18.21 -13.20 -1.53
CA MET A 433 17.75 -14.55 -1.19
C MET A 433 18.33 -15.04 0.14
N GLU A 434 19.63 -14.80 0.37
CA GLU A 434 20.32 -15.23 1.60
C GLU A 434 19.73 -14.54 2.83
N ALA A 435 19.47 -13.24 2.75
CA ALA A 435 18.85 -12.48 3.82
C ALA A 435 17.39 -12.92 4.04
N ALA A 436 16.63 -13.16 2.98
CA ALA A 436 15.23 -13.62 3.06
C ALA A 436 15.14 -15.00 3.74
N ILE A 437 16.06 -15.93 3.47
CA ILE A 437 16.13 -17.22 4.15
C ILE A 437 16.33 -17.02 5.66
N ILE A 438 17.27 -16.17 6.08
CA ILE A 438 17.51 -15.88 7.51
C ILE A 438 16.28 -15.24 8.15
N ALA A 439 15.62 -14.32 7.44
CA ALA A 439 14.39 -13.67 7.88
C ALA A 439 13.28 -14.69 8.16
N VAL A 440 13.03 -15.58 7.21
CA VAL A 440 11.99 -16.63 7.30
C VAL A 440 12.30 -17.64 8.40
N GLU A 441 13.56 -18.12 8.51
CA GLU A 441 13.97 -19.04 9.59
C GLU A 441 13.83 -18.41 10.98
N THR A 442 14.07 -17.09 11.11
CA THR A 442 13.88 -16.37 12.36
C THR A 442 12.40 -16.29 12.73
N VAL A 443 11.53 -16.01 11.76
CA VAL A 443 10.07 -15.99 11.99
C VAL A 443 9.57 -17.38 12.36
N ASP A 444 10.01 -18.44 11.67
CA ASP A 444 9.66 -19.83 12.01
C ASP A 444 9.98 -20.17 13.48
N GLN A 445 11.20 -19.82 13.91
CA GLN A 445 11.60 -20.03 15.30
C GLN A 445 10.72 -19.26 16.27
N CYS A 446 10.48 -17.97 16.02
CA CYS A 446 9.62 -17.14 16.87
C CYS A 446 8.19 -17.68 16.95
N VAL A 447 7.63 -18.10 15.83
CA VAL A 447 6.31 -18.76 15.78
C VAL A 447 6.32 -20.01 16.65
N GLY A 448 7.31 -20.90 16.52
CA GLY A 448 7.40 -22.13 17.34
C GLY A 448 7.44 -21.86 18.84
N GLU A 449 8.18 -20.84 19.28
CA GLU A 449 8.25 -20.44 20.68
C GLU A 449 6.91 -19.87 21.17
N LEU A 450 6.23 -19.02 20.39
CA LEU A 450 4.91 -18.50 20.72
C LEU A 450 3.85 -19.61 20.80
N LEU A 451 3.86 -20.57 19.89
CA LEU A 451 2.96 -21.72 19.93
C LEU A 451 3.16 -22.58 21.19
N THR A 452 4.39 -22.70 21.67
CA THR A 452 4.68 -23.38 22.92
C THR A 452 4.02 -22.68 24.10
N VAL A 453 4.15 -21.35 24.20
CA VAL A 453 3.53 -20.55 25.27
C VAL A 453 1.99 -20.61 25.19
N ILE A 454 1.42 -20.51 23.98
CA ILE A 454 -0.04 -20.62 23.79
C ILE A 454 -0.56 -21.98 24.26
N ASN A 455 0.18 -23.06 23.99
CA ASN A 455 -0.16 -24.39 24.49
C ASN A 455 -0.11 -24.45 26.02
N GLU A 456 0.94 -23.91 26.66
CA GLU A 456 1.05 -23.82 28.11
C GLU A 456 -0.12 -23.07 28.78
N MET A 457 -0.65 -22.07 28.06
CA MET A 457 -1.75 -21.21 28.53
C MET A 457 -3.15 -21.74 28.17
N GLU A 458 -3.27 -22.91 27.58
CA GLU A 458 -4.54 -23.47 27.08
C GLU A 458 -5.26 -22.50 26.13
N GLY A 459 -4.47 -21.77 25.30
CA GLY A 459 -4.94 -20.78 24.32
C GLY A 459 -5.10 -21.35 22.91
N ILE A 460 -5.42 -20.46 21.97
CA ILE A 460 -5.46 -20.74 20.53
C ILE A 460 -4.50 -19.78 19.83
N ALA A 461 -3.77 -20.24 18.82
CA ALA A 461 -3.08 -19.36 17.87
C ALA A 461 -3.68 -19.49 16.48
N VAL A 462 -3.74 -18.36 15.76
CA VAL A 462 -3.98 -18.29 14.33
C VAL A 462 -2.73 -17.73 13.68
N VAL A 463 -2.18 -18.45 12.71
CA VAL A 463 -0.97 -18.07 11.98
C VAL A 463 -1.36 -17.81 10.52
N THR A 464 -1.09 -16.62 10.03
CA THR A 464 -1.44 -16.19 8.66
C THR A 464 -0.40 -15.20 8.11
N ALA A 465 -0.62 -14.70 6.91
CA ALA A 465 0.08 -13.58 6.33
C ALA A 465 -0.92 -12.63 5.66
N ASP A 466 -0.49 -11.44 5.29
CA ASP A 466 -1.31 -10.39 4.70
C ASP A 466 -1.13 -10.27 3.18
N HIS A 467 0.02 -10.67 2.65
CA HIS A 467 0.35 -10.85 1.22
C HIS A 467 1.61 -11.69 1.08
N GLY A 468 2.00 -12.02 -0.16
CA GLY A 468 3.27 -12.66 -0.46
C GLY A 468 4.33 -11.67 -0.95
N ASN A 469 5.60 -11.97 -0.67
CA ASN A 469 6.79 -11.29 -1.15
C ASN A 469 7.98 -12.27 -1.22
N ALA A 470 8.43 -12.82 -0.07
CA ALA A 470 9.57 -13.73 0.04
C ALA A 470 9.37 -15.10 -0.67
N ASP A 471 8.16 -15.38 -1.09
CA ASP A 471 7.78 -16.60 -1.82
C ASP A 471 8.14 -16.58 -3.32
N GLU A 472 8.68 -15.45 -3.83
CA GLU A 472 9.20 -15.33 -5.20
C GLU A 472 10.27 -14.22 -5.27
N MET A 473 11.51 -14.54 -4.88
CA MET A 473 12.64 -13.60 -4.80
C MET A 473 13.27 -13.27 -6.16
N PHE A 474 13.05 -14.09 -7.17
CA PHE A 474 13.50 -13.84 -8.53
C PHE A 474 12.62 -14.56 -9.55
N THR A 475 12.64 -14.07 -10.77
CA THR A 475 12.04 -14.72 -11.93
C THR A 475 13.15 -15.18 -12.90
N ILE A 476 12.84 -16.14 -13.76
CA ILE A 476 13.76 -16.60 -14.81
C ILE A 476 13.25 -16.04 -16.14
N ASP A 477 14.08 -15.26 -16.83
CA ASP A 477 13.75 -14.71 -18.14
C ASP A 477 13.82 -15.78 -19.26
N LYS A 478 13.42 -15.41 -20.47
CA LYS A 478 13.42 -16.31 -21.64
C LYS A 478 14.82 -16.83 -22.01
N ALA A 479 15.88 -16.18 -21.55
CA ALA A 479 17.26 -16.57 -21.77
C ALA A 479 17.81 -17.44 -20.61
N GLY A 480 16.99 -17.81 -19.63
CA GLY A 480 17.38 -18.59 -18.46
C GLY A 480 18.14 -17.79 -17.38
N LYS A 481 18.13 -16.46 -17.46
CA LYS A 481 18.81 -15.60 -16.49
C LYS A 481 17.89 -15.24 -15.33
N LYS A 482 18.38 -15.35 -14.09
CA LYS A 482 17.68 -14.90 -12.89
C LYS A 482 17.57 -13.38 -12.89
N LYS A 483 16.34 -12.87 -12.75
CA LYS A 483 16.03 -11.45 -12.52
C LYS A 483 15.53 -11.28 -11.10
N PRO A 484 16.20 -10.51 -10.22
CA PRO A 484 15.72 -10.22 -8.88
C PRO A 484 14.30 -9.63 -8.91
N LYS A 485 13.45 -10.01 -7.96
CA LYS A 485 12.10 -9.51 -7.79
C LYS A 485 11.98 -8.88 -6.41
N THR A 486 11.58 -7.63 -6.37
CA THR A 486 11.38 -6.84 -5.15
C THR A 486 9.91 -6.51 -4.89
N ALA A 487 9.02 -6.93 -5.78
CA ALA A 487 7.59 -6.66 -5.70
C ALA A 487 6.85 -7.80 -5.01
N HIS A 488 5.70 -7.50 -4.44
CA HIS A 488 4.79 -8.50 -3.89
C HIS A 488 4.38 -9.55 -4.92
N THR A 489 3.74 -10.63 -4.46
CA THR A 489 3.30 -11.73 -5.33
C THR A 489 1.78 -11.79 -5.43
N LEU A 490 1.30 -12.56 -6.40
CA LEU A 490 -0.12 -12.91 -6.55
C LEU A 490 -0.44 -14.29 -5.94
N ASN A 491 0.51 -14.85 -5.19
CA ASN A 491 0.31 -16.14 -4.56
C ASN A 491 -0.64 -16.00 -3.36
N PRO A 492 -1.38 -17.05 -3.00
CA PRO A 492 -2.18 -17.07 -1.79
C PRO A 492 -1.26 -17.04 -0.56
N VAL A 493 -1.85 -16.75 0.59
CA VAL A 493 -1.15 -16.76 1.89
C VAL A 493 -1.62 -17.92 2.75
N PRO A 494 -0.79 -18.41 3.70
CA PRO A 494 -1.18 -19.48 4.60
C PRO A 494 -2.20 -18.97 5.63
N PHE A 495 -3.06 -19.89 6.10
CA PHE A 495 -3.90 -19.72 7.28
C PHE A 495 -3.96 -21.04 8.05
N ALA A 496 -3.52 -21.03 9.29
CA ALA A 496 -3.53 -22.20 10.15
C ALA A 496 -4.08 -21.88 11.55
N ILE A 497 -4.87 -22.78 12.11
CA ILE A 497 -5.33 -22.71 13.51
C ILE A 497 -4.56 -23.74 14.32
N VAL A 498 -4.00 -23.30 15.45
CA VAL A 498 -3.35 -24.16 16.44
C VAL A 498 -4.16 -24.09 17.73
N ASP A 499 -4.90 -25.15 18.00
CA ASP A 499 -5.73 -25.30 19.19
C ASP A 499 -5.35 -26.60 19.91
N PRO A 500 -4.48 -26.54 20.92
CA PRO A 500 -4.04 -27.72 21.65
C PRO A 500 -5.18 -28.48 22.36
N GLY A 501 -6.27 -27.77 22.65
CA GLY A 501 -7.47 -28.36 23.27
C GLY A 501 -8.49 -28.90 22.27
N TYR A 502 -8.19 -28.89 20.98
CA TYR A 502 -9.12 -29.27 19.91
C TYR A 502 -9.58 -30.73 20.01
N GLN A 503 -10.87 -30.96 20.06
CA GLN A 503 -11.52 -32.27 20.11
C GLN A 503 -12.56 -32.47 19.01
N GLY A 504 -12.49 -31.63 17.94
CA GLY A 504 -13.41 -31.71 16.83
C GLY A 504 -14.64 -30.81 16.94
N GLU A 505 -14.60 -29.76 17.77
CA GLU A 505 -15.71 -28.81 17.96
C GLU A 505 -16.04 -28.02 16.72
N TYR A 506 -15.08 -27.87 15.83
CA TYR A 506 -15.22 -27.18 14.54
C TYR A 506 -14.38 -27.88 13.47
N ARG A 507 -14.56 -27.49 12.22
CA ARG A 507 -13.75 -27.96 11.08
C ARG A 507 -13.56 -26.83 10.08
N MET A 508 -12.54 -26.93 9.23
CA MET A 508 -12.40 -25.99 8.11
C MET A 508 -13.64 -26.00 7.23
N ALA A 509 -14.14 -24.82 6.89
CA ALA A 509 -15.30 -24.65 6.00
C ALA A 509 -14.90 -24.91 4.54
N HIS A 510 -15.78 -25.57 3.77
CA HIS A 510 -15.63 -25.65 2.33
C HIS A 510 -16.23 -24.41 1.68
N MET A 511 -15.40 -23.56 1.10
CA MET A 511 -15.80 -22.31 0.47
C MET A 511 -15.16 -22.17 -0.91
N GLU A 512 -15.91 -21.66 -1.88
CA GLU A 512 -15.38 -21.40 -3.22
C GLU A 512 -14.38 -20.23 -3.26
N LYS A 513 -14.56 -19.27 -2.37
CA LYS A 513 -13.71 -18.09 -2.24
C LYS A 513 -13.31 -17.91 -0.79
N GLN A 514 -12.02 -17.91 -0.56
CA GLN A 514 -11.42 -17.66 0.76
C GLN A 514 -10.41 -16.51 0.65
N GLY A 515 -10.55 -15.52 1.49
CA GLY A 515 -9.69 -14.34 1.52
C GLY A 515 -9.45 -13.84 2.94
N LEU A 516 -8.66 -12.79 3.04
CA LEU A 516 -8.27 -12.21 4.34
C LEU A 516 -9.47 -11.71 5.15
N ALA A 517 -10.53 -11.24 4.50
CA ALA A 517 -11.74 -10.77 5.16
C ALA A 517 -12.49 -11.86 5.95
N ASN A 518 -12.28 -13.14 5.62
CA ASN A 518 -12.87 -14.26 6.37
C ASN A 518 -12.24 -14.47 7.76
N VAL A 519 -11.07 -13.85 8.01
CA VAL A 519 -10.31 -14.08 9.25
C VAL A 519 -11.02 -13.49 10.46
N ALA A 520 -11.59 -12.28 10.38
CA ALA A 520 -12.28 -11.64 11.50
C ALA A 520 -13.42 -12.50 12.06
N SER A 521 -14.33 -13.01 11.20
CA SER A 521 -15.40 -13.93 11.61
C SER A 521 -14.84 -15.20 12.26
N THR A 522 -13.71 -15.71 11.76
CA THR A 522 -13.06 -16.90 12.31
C THR A 522 -12.49 -16.62 13.69
N LEU A 523 -11.83 -15.47 13.89
CA LEU A 523 -11.33 -15.05 15.21
C LEU A 523 -12.47 -14.88 16.22
N LEU A 524 -13.59 -14.27 15.81
CA LEU A 524 -14.77 -14.15 16.66
C LEU A 524 -15.31 -15.53 17.06
N ASN A 525 -15.42 -16.47 16.12
CA ASN A 525 -15.85 -17.84 16.43
C ASN A 525 -14.90 -18.54 17.42
N LEU A 526 -13.58 -18.40 17.24
CA LEU A 526 -12.58 -18.95 18.15
C LEU A 526 -12.62 -18.30 19.55
N LEU A 527 -13.08 -17.06 19.67
CA LEU A 527 -13.35 -16.38 20.94
C LEU A 527 -14.70 -16.76 21.55
N GLY A 528 -15.55 -17.51 20.85
CA GLY A 528 -16.87 -17.95 21.30
C GLY A 528 -18.01 -17.03 20.91
N TYR A 529 -17.82 -16.17 19.91
CA TYR A 529 -18.83 -15.21 19.42
C TYR A 529 -19.24 -15.48 17.98
N GLU A 530 -20.43 -15.03 17.61
CA GLU A 530 -20.99 -15.04 16.25
C GLU A 530 -21.88 -13.83 16.01
N GLY A 531 -22.35 -13.66 14.76
CA GLY A 531 -23.50 -12.80 14.47
C GLY A 531 -23.19 -11.43 13.92
N VAL A 532 -22.04 -11.23 13.31
CA VAL A 532 -21.77 -10.03 12.50
C VAL A 532 -22.23 -10.31 11.05
N GLU A 533 -23.43 -9.79 10.70
CA GLU A 533 -24.12 -10.15 9.45
C GLU A 533 -23.42 -9.68 8.18
N ASP A 534 -22.67 -8.59 8.25
CA ASP A 534 -21.97 -8.00 7.10
C ASP A 534 -20.50 -8.42 6.99
N TYR A 535 -20.02 -9.27 7.89
CA TYR A 535 -18.70 -9.89 7.75
C TYR A 535 -18.72 -11.03 6.73
N ASP A 536 -17.62 -11.21 6.04
CA ASP A 536 -17.39 -12.40 5.24
C ASP A 536 -17.48 -13.66 6.11
N PRO A 537 -17.98 -14.79 5.59
CA PRO A 537 -18.19 -16.01 6.38
C PRO A 537 -16.91 -16.51 7.03
N SER A 538 -17.03 -17.12 8.21
CA SER A 538 -15.93 -17.77 8.92
C SER A 538 -15.30 -18.91 8.12
N LEU A 539 -13.98 -19.08 8.22
CA LEU A 539 -13.21 -20.19 7.65
C LEU A 539 -13.44 -21.52 8.41
N ILE A 540 -14.19 -21.48 9.51
CA ILE A 540 -14.56 -22.69 10.26
C ILE A 540 -16.09 -22.81 10.37
N THR A 541 -16.55 -24.07 10.41
CA THR A 541 -17.95 -24.42 10.69
C THR A 541 -17.99 -25.11 12.03
N MET A 542 -18.82 -24.62 12.95
CA MET A 542 -19.07 -25.26 14.25
C MET A 542 -19.85 -26.56 14.06
N ARG A 543 -19.60 -27.54 14.93
CA ARG A 543 -20.30 -28.83 14.98
C ARG A 543 -21.38 -28.86 16.05
#